data_013c8ef9ad4a99218dbb2523f0c9594d
#
_entry.id   013c8ef9ad4a99218dbb2523f0c9594d
#
_cell.length_a   1.000
_cell.length_b   1.000
_cell.length_c   1.000
_cell.angle_alpha   90.00
_cell.angle_beta   90.00
_cell.angle_gamma   90.00
#
_symmetry.space_group_name_H-M   'P 1'
#
loop_
_entity.id
_entity.type
_entity.pdbx_description
1 polymer ?
#
loop_
_entity_poly.entity_id
_entity_poly.type
_entity_poly.pdbx_seq_one_letter_code
_entity_poly.pdbx_strand_id
1 'polypeptide(L)'
;NDIVTVREELELVDHYIYILNVRFSGDIHYGKEIEEDLLDSCMPSMILQPIVENSVNHGIREMNGEGKIRLKVYHVDGDTLGISIRDNGIGMDRDTIEKVLGGNYHEEQSGGGSNGIAMGNVIARLKLFTQNEDVMTILSDGKDQGTEVILYLPIKEREKTDV
;
A
#
# COMPACT_ATOMS: atom_id res chain seq x y z
N ASN A 1 -9.43 7.36 16.15
CA ASN A 1 -10.15 7.62 15.06
C ASN A 1 -9.28 7.68 13.83
N ASP A 2 -8.50 8.74 13.61
CA ASP A 2 -7.70 8.76 12.39
C ASP A 2 -6.34 8.09 12.53
N ILE A 3 -5.94 7.78 13.74
CA ILE A 3 -4.66 7.12 14.01
C ILE A 3 -4.94 5.72 14.51
N VAL A 4 -4.33 4.76 13.86
CA VAL A 4 -4.47 3.34 14.21
C VAL A 4 -3.09 2.72 14.32
N THR A 5 -3.04 1.43 14.58
CA THR A 5 -1.76 0.70 14.60
C THR A 5 -1.56 -0.03 13.28
N VAL A 6 -0.32 -0.38 13.00
CA VAL A 6 0.01 -1.23 11.86
C VAL A 6 -0.81 -2.52 11.93
N ARG A 7 -0.96 -3.11 13.11
CA ARG A 7 -1.75 -4.32 13.32
C ARG A 7 -3.17 -4.16 12.80
N GLU A 8 -3.82 -3.04 13.15
CA GLU A 8 -5.20 -2.80 12.73
C GLU A 8 -5.32 -2.63 11.22
N GLU A 9 -4.36 -1.96 10.60
CA GLU A 9 -4.35 -1.82 9.14
C GLU A 9 -4.15 -3.17 8.44
N LEU A 10 -3.28 -4.01 8.99
CA LEU A 10 -3.06 -5.34 8.43
C LEU A 10 -4.30 -6.22 8.53
N GLU A 11 -5.06 -6.09 9.62
CA GLU A 11 -6.30 -6.85 9.77
C GLU A 11 -7.33 -6.48 8.70
N LEU A 12 -7.40 -5.20 8.35
CA LEU A 12 -8.30 -4.76 7.27
C LEU A 12 -7.88 -5.36 5.93
N VAL A 13 -6.59 -5.40 5.66
CA VAL A 13 -6.08 -6.00 4.43
C VAL A 13 -6.39 -7.51 4.41
N ASP A 14 -6.16 -8.19 5.53
CA ASP A 14 -6.45 -9.63 5.65
C ASP A 14 -7.90 -9.91 5.29
N HIS A 15 -8.83 -9.12 5.85
CA HIS A 15 -10.26 -9.29 5.57
C HIS A 15 -10.59 -9.02 4.11
N TYR A 16 -10.01 -7.98 3.55
CA TYR A 16 -10.25 -7.64 2.15
C TYR A 16 -9.84 -8.78 1.22
N ILE A 17 -8.62 -9.31 1.41
CA ILE A 17 -8.12 -10.41 0.57
C ILE A 17 -8.94 -11.67 0.78
N TYR A 18 -9.34 -11.95 2.04
CA TYR A 18 -10.17 -13.10 2.33
C TYR A 18 -11.48 -13.03 1.55
N ILE A 19 -12.15 -11.89 1.60
CA ILE A 19 -13.43 -11.72 0.90
C ILE A 19 -13.24 -11.84 -0.61
N LEU A 20 -12.17 -11.30 -1.16
CA LEU A 20 -11.89 -11.45 -2.58
C LEU A 20 -11.70 -12.91 -2.98
N ASN A 21 -10.97 -13.66 -2.18
CA ASN A 21 -10.70 -15.06 -2.50
C ASN A 21 -11.94 -15.93 -2.40
N VAL A 22 -12.83 -15.63 -1.46
CA VAL A 22 -14.12 -16.33 -1.37
C VAL A 22 -14.95 -16.03 -2.62
N ARG A 23 -14.94 -14.77 -3.05
CA ARG A 23 -15.77 -14.31 -4.16
C ARG A 23 -15.26 -14.77 -5.51
N PHE A 24 -13.95 -14.85 -5.69
CA PHE A 24 -13.33 -15.11 -6.98
C PHE A 24 -12.51 -16.41 -7.01
N SER A 25 -12.87 -17.36 -6.16
CA SER A 25 -12.33 -18.73 -6.19
C SER A 25 -10.85 -18.85 -5.86
N GLY A 26 -10.35 -18.00 -4.97
CA GLY A 26 -9.00 -18.18 -4.44
C GLY A 26 -7.87 -17.86 -5.39
N ASP A 27 -8.06 -16.88 -6.25
CA ASP A 27 -7.07 -16.55 -7.27
C ASP A 27 -5.91 -15.68 -6.78
N ILE A 28 -5.96 -15.17 -5.55
CA ILE A 28 -4.92 -14.30 -5.04
C ILE A 28 -4.16 -14.99 -3.90
N HIS A 29 -2.87 -15.17 -4.12
CA HIS A 29 -1.97 -15.72 -3.11
C HIS A 29 -1.37 -14.56 -2.32
N TYR A 30 -1.65 -14.52 -1.02
CA TYR A 30 -1.28 -13.42 -0.16
C TYR A 30 -0.33 -13.91 0.94
N GLY A 31 0.85 -13.29 1.02
CA GLY A 31 1.83 -13.62 2.04
C GLY A 31 2.29 -12.39 2.79
N LYS A 32 2.63 -12.58 4.06
CA LYS A 32 3.09 -11.49 4.93
C LYS A 32 4.40 -11.87 5.60
N GLU A 33 5.29 -10.89 5.74
CA GLU A 33 6.49 -10.98 6.56
C GLU A 33 6.53 -9.75 7.44
N ILE A 34 6.29 -9.93 8.73
CA ILE A 34 6.10 -8.80 9.64
C ILE A 34 7.11 -8.88 10.77
N GLU A 35 7.87 -7.81 10.98
CA GLU A 35 8.66 -7.68 12.20
C GLU A 35 7.70 -7.31 13.32
N GLU A 36 7.48 -8.23 14.25
CA GLU A 36 6.40 -8.14 15.22
C GLU A 36 6.45 -6.94 16.14
N ASP A 37 7.67 -6.46 16.44
CA ASP A 37 7.80 -5.29 17.29
C ASP A 37 7.29 -4.01 16.67
N LEU A 38 6.98 -4.03 15.37
CA LEU A 38 6.43 -2.87 14.67
C LEU A 38 4.91 -2.85 14.61
N LEU A 39 4.26 -3.93 15.04
CA LEU A 39 2.80 -4.04 14.93
C LEU A 39 2.03 -2.97 15.70
N ASP A 40 2.58 -2.49 16.80
CA ASP A 40 1.90 -1.50 17.62
C ASP A 40 2.32 -0.06 17.29
N SER A 41 3.11 0.13 16.25
CA SER A 41 3.46 1.46 15.79
C SER A 41 2.24 2.14 15.16
N CYS A 42 2.12 3.43 15.38
CA CYS A 42 0.98 4.22 14.89
C CYS A 42 1.12 4.61 13.45
N MET A 43 0.00 4.68 12.76
CA MET A 43 -0.06 5.17 11.39
C MET A 43 -1.46 5.75 11.12
N PRO A 44 -1.61 6.53 10.05
CA PRO A 44 -2.95 6.98 9.69
C PRO A 44 -3.80 5.78 9.26
N SER A 45 -5.12 5.90 9.50
CA SER A 45 -6.04 4.84 9.11
C SER A 45 -6.28 4.83 7.60
N MET A 46 -6.71 3.69 7.08
CA MET A 46 -7.09 3.52 5.68
C MET A 46 -5.98 3.92 4.71
N ILE A 47 -4.80 3.41 4.96
CA ILE A 47 -3.64 3.59 4.09
C ILE A 47 -3.35 2.33 3.29
N LEU A 48 -3.28 1.19 3.96
CA LEU A 48 -2.84 -0.05 3.31
C LEU A 48 -3.90 -0.63 2.37
N GLN A 49 -5.15 -0.63 2.78
CA GLN A 49 -6.21 -1.21 1.97
C GLN A 49 -6.34 -0.54 0.59
N PRO A 50 -6.35 0.80 0.48
CA PRO A 50 -6.41 1.43 -0.84
C PRO A 50 -5.24 1.03 -1.75
N ILE A 51 -4.05 0.85 -1.19
CA ILE A 51 -2.88 0.44 -1.98
C ILE A 51 -3.06 -1.00 -2.46
N VAL A 52 -3.53 -1.88 -1.58
CA VAL A 52 -3.78 -3.28 -1.95
C VAL A 52 -4.91 -3.36 -2.98
N GLU A 53 -5.97 -2.57 -2.81
CA GLU A 53 -7.05 -2.51 -3.80
C GLU A 53 -6.52 -2.09 -5.17
N ASN A 54 -5.61 -1.12 -5.16
CA ASN A 54 -4.98 -0.67 -6.38
C ASN A 54 -4.20 -1.79 -7.05
N SER A 55 -3.41 -2.53 -6.28
CA SER A 55 -2.66 -3.67 -6.79
C SER A 55 -3.58 -4.72 -7.40
N VAL A 56 -4.70 -5.01 -6.76
CA VAL A 56 -5.66 -5.99 -7.25
C VAL A 56 -6.33 -5.50 -8.52
N ASN A 57 -6.86 -4.28 -8.50
CA ASN A 57 -7.69 -3.79 -9.60
C ASN A 57 -6.90 -3.44 -10.86
N HIS A 58 -5.69 -2.92 -10.71
CA HIS A 58 -4.91 -2.43 -11.83
C HIS A 58 -3.65 -3.23 -12.10
N GLY A 59 -3.29 -4.11 -11.20
CA GLY A 59 -2.14 -4.99 -11.39
C GLY A 59 -2.56 -6.39 -11.74
N ILE A 60 -3.21 -7.04 -10.80
CA ILE A 60 -3.49 -8.47 -10.87
C ILE A 60 -4.63 -8.80 -11.83
N ARG A 61 -5.72 -8.03 -11.79
CA ARG A 61 -6.89 -8.33 -12.62
C ARG A 61 -6.64 -8.21 -14.10
N GLU A 62 -5.67 -7.40 -14.48
CA GLU A 62 -5.36 -7.15 -15.89
C GLU A 62 -4.40 -8.17 -16.46
N MET A 63 -3.86 -9.05 -15.62
CA MET A 63 -2.90 -10.05 -16.06
C MET A 63 -3.58 -11.39 -16.28
N ASN A 64 -2.90 -12.25 -17.02
CA ASN A 64 -3.29 -13.65 -17.15
C ASN A 64 -2.47 -14.45 -16.16
N GLY A 65 -3.16 -15.22 -15.29
CA GLY A 65 -2.48 -16.05 -14.32
C GLY A 65 -2.85 -15.73 -12.91
N GLU A 66 -2.20 -16.39 -11.98
CA GLU A 66 -2.49 -16.23 -10.56
C GLU A 66 -1.88 -14.95 -9.98
N GLY A 67 -2.67 -14.20 -9.25
CA GLY A 67 -2.21 -13.01 -8.57
C GLY A 67 -1.47 -13.35 -7.29
N LYS A 68 -0.40 -12.60 -7.03
CA LYS A 68 0.36 -12.73 -5.80
C LYS A 68 0.59 -11.37 -5.19
N ILE A 69 0.35 -11.26 -3.88
CA ILE A 69 0.62 -10.05 -3.11
C ILE A 69 1.48 -10.45 -1.92
N ARG A 70 2.59 -9.76 -1.74
CA ARG A 70 3.46 -9.93 -0.59
C ARG A 70 3.55 -8.61 0.15
N LEU A 71 3.29 -8.66 1.44
CA LEU A 71 3.32 -7.49 2.29
C LEU A 71 4.40 -7.69 3.35
N LYS A 72 5.28 -6.70 3.48
CA LYS A 72 6.35 -6.76 4.46
C LYS A 72 6.32 -5.53 5.34
N VAL A 73 6.56 -5.71 6.64
CA VAL A 73 6.75 -4.61 7.57
C VAL A 73 8.11 -4.83 8.23
N TYR A 74 8.99 -3.85 8.11
CA TYR A 74 10.38 -4.02 8.51
C TYR A 74 10.99 -2.72 8.98
N HIS A 75 12.11 -2.81 9.69
CA HIS A 75 12.88 -1.64 10.07
C HIS A 75 13.71 -1.17 8.88
N VAL A 76 13.51 0.08 8.47
CA VAL A 76 14.40 0.72 7.50
C VAL A 76 15.67 1.15 8.23
N ASP A 77 15.48 1.74 9.40
CA ASP A 77 16.55 2.06 10.35
C ASP A 77 15.93 2.10 11.75
N GLY A 78 16.64 2.64 12.73
CA GLY A 78 16.18 2.65 14.12
C GLY A 78 14.92 3.46 14.36
N ASP A 79 14.66 4.45 13.51
CA ASP A 79 13.54 5.38 13.69
C ASP A 79 12.44 5.25 12.66
N THR A 80 12.67 4.48 11.60
CA THR A 80 11.77 4.42 10.45
C THR A 80 11.39 2.98 10.13
N LEU A 81 10.10 2.73 9.98
CA LEU A 81 9.63 1.46 9.46
C LEU A 81 9.26 1.60 7.99
N GLY A 82 9.39 0.51 7.27
CA GLY A 82 8.94 0.41 5.89
C GLY A 82 7.80 -0.58 5.80
N ILE A 83 6.83 -0.27 4.95
CA ILE A 83 5.78 -1.22 4.61
C ILE A 83 5.82 -1.39 3.11
N SER A 84 6.12 -2.61 2.65
CA SER A 84 6.22 -2.93 1.24
C SER A 84 5.03 -3.77 0.82
N ILE A 85 4.39 -3.35 -0.27
CA ILE A 85 3.29 -4.10 -0.87
C ILE A 85 3.70 -4.39 -2.30
N ARG A 86 3.95 -5.67 -2.58
CA ARG A 86 4.45 -6.10 -3.88
C ARG A 86 3.44 -7.01 -4.55
N ASP A 87 3.15 -6.73 -5.82
CA ASP A 87 2.30 -7.59 -6.62
C ASP A 87 3.04 -8.10 -7.86
N ASN A 88 2.49 -9.13 -8.47
CA ASN A 88 3.05 -9.70 -9.70
C ASN A 88 2.21 -9.31 -10.93
N GLY A 89 1.57 -8.15 -10.88
CA GLY A 89 0.66 -7.71 -11.92
C GLY A 89 1.33 -7.11 -13.14
N ILE A 90 0.58 -6.29 -13.85
CA ILE A 90 1.03 -5.75 -15.14
C ILE A 90 2.15 -4.72 -15.04
N GLY A 91 2.42 -4.22 -13.84
CA GLY A 91 3.49 -3.23 -13.63
C GLY A 91 3.07 -1.82 -13.99
N MET A 92 4.02 -0.90 -13.87
CA MET A 92 3.84 0.50 -14.23
C MET A 92 5.05 0.99 -14.99
N ASP A 93 4.83 1.87 -15.95
CA ASP A 93 5.96 2.53 -16.60
C ASP A 93 6.40 3.74 -15.78
N ARG A 94 7.55 4.29 -16.12
CA ARG A 94 8.14 5.39 -15.38
C ARG A 94 7.23 6.61 -15.36
N ASP A 95 6.60 6.92 -16.48
CA ASP A 95 5.73 8.10 -16.56
C ASP A 95 4.54 7.99 -15.61
N THR A 96 3.94 6.81 -15.53
CA THR A 96 2.83 6.56 -14.61
C THR A 96 3.28 6.72 -13.17
N ILE A 97 4.43 6.15 -12.83
CA ILE A 97 4.98 6.26 -11.47
C ILE A 97 5.20 7.72 -11.11
N GLU A 98 5.80 8.49 -12.01
CA GLU A 98 6.07 9.90 -11.75
C GLU A 98 4.78 10.69 -11.56
N LYS A 99 3.76 10.41 -12.35
CA LYS A 99 2.47 11.07 -12.21
C LYS A 99 1.80 10.76 -10.88
N VAL A 100 1.83 9.50 -10.47
CA VAL A 100 1.23 9.09 -9.20
C VAL A 100 1.96 9.77 -8.04
N LEU A 101 3.29 9.70 -8.02
CA LEU A 101 4.08 10.27 -6.93
C LEU A 101 4.03 11.80 -6.91
N GLY A 102 3.91 12.41 -8.08
CA GLY A 102 3.87 13.86 -8.20
C GLY A 102 2.51 14.48 -7.90
N GLY A 103 1.49 13.65 -7.71
CA GLY A 103 0.13 14.15 -7.49
C GLY A 103 -0.48 14.79 -8.72
N ASN A 104 0.06 14.51 -9.90
CA ASN A 104 -0.38 15.10 -11.16
C ASN A 104 -1.30 14.20 -11.95
N TYR A 105 -1.92 13.25 -11.26
CA TYR A 105 -2.84 12.32 -11.90
C TYR A 105 -4.22 12.95 -11.91
N HIS A 106 -4.71 13.28 -13.08
CA HIS A 106 -6.01 13.96 -13.24
C HIS A 106 -7.11 12.96 -13.54
N GLU A 107 -8.31 13.28 -13.06
CA GLU A 107 -9.47 12.41 -13.22
C GLU A 107 -9.90 12.24 -14.66
N GLU A 108 -9.62 13.21 -15.51
CA GLU A 108 -9.91 13.06 -16.92
C GLU A 108 -9.03 12.04 -17.61
N GLN A 109 -8.07 11.54 -16.89
CA GLN A 109 -7.33 10.39 -17.33
C GLN A 109 -8.24 9.17 -17.21
N SER A 110 -9.34 9.34 -17.69
CA SER A 110 -10.43 8.41 -17.94
C SER A 110 -10.19 6.96 -17.53
N GLY A 111 -11.19 6.18 -17.51
CA GLY A 111 -11.11 4.74 -17.33
C GLY A 111 -10.47 4.22 -16.05
N GLY A 112 -9.41 4.78 -15.61
CA GLY A 112 -8.72 4.36 -14.41
C GLY A 112 -8.54 5.47 -13.41
N GLY A 113 -9.26 6.54 -13.59
CA GLY A 113 -9.01 7.76 -12.86
C GLY A 113 -9.11 7.66 -11.34
N SER A 114 -9.97 6.80 -10.82
CA SER A 114 -10.13 6.66 -9.38
C SER A 114 -8.84 6.19 -8.71
N ASN A 115 -8.00 5.50 -9.47
CA ASN A 115 -6.75 4.94 -9.00
C ASN A 115 -5.76 6.01 -8.57
N GLY A 116 -5.54 6.99 -9.46
CA GLY A 116 -4.61 8.07 -9.16
C GLY A 116 -5.12 8.94 -8.02
N ILE A 117 -6.44 9.13 -7.93
CA ILE A 117 -7.03 9.90 -6.85
C ILE A 117 -6.80 9.22 -5.51
N ALA A 118 -7.03 7.91 -5.44
CA ALA A 118 -6.84 7.16 -4.20
C ALA A 118 -5.39 7.23 -3.73
N MET A 119 -4.44 7.03 -4.63
CA MET A 119 -3.03 7.10 -4.28
C MET A 119 -2.61 8.51 -3.89
N GLY A 120 -3.14 9.52 -4.56
CA GLY A 120 -2.87 10.90 -4.20
C GLY A 120 -3.33 11.23 -2.78
N ASN A 121 -4.51 10.75 -2.41
CA ASN A 121 -5.02 10.94 -1.06
C ASN A 121 -4.16 10.23 -0.01
N VAL A 122 -3.71 9.02 -0.31
CA VAL A 122 -2.83 8.27 0.59
C VAL A 122 -1.54 9.04 0.80
N ILE A 123 -0.92 9.49 -0.28
CA ILE A 123 0.35 10.24 -0.22
C ILE A 123 0.18 11.52 0.60
N ALA A 124 -0.89 12.27 0.34
CA ALA A 124 -1.15 13.52 1.06
C ALA A 124 -1.30 13.28 2.56
N ARG A 125 -2.04 12.24 2.93
CA ARG A 125 -2.24 11.92 4.34
C ARG A 125 -0.95 11.44 5.00
N LEU A 126 -0.12 10.68 4.28
CA LEU A 126 1.17 10.26 4.80
C LEU A 126 2.11 11.44 5.01
N LYS A 127 2.14 12.38 4.07
CA LYS A 127 2.97 13.59 4.22
C LYS A 127 2.52 14.40 5.43
N LEU A 128 1.23 14.52 5.63
CA LEU A 128 0.69 15.25 6.76
C LEU A 128 1.04 14.57 8.09
N PHE A 129 0.92 13.26 8.14
CA PHE A 129 1.23 12.50 9.34
C PHE A 129 2.72 12.52 9.69
N THR A 130 3.58 12.35 8.70
CA THR A 130 5.02 12.24 8.90
C THR A 130 5.72 13.59 8.89
N GLN A 131 5.08 14.61 8.31
CA GLN A 131 5.68 15.91 8.07
C GLN A 131 6.96 15.77 7.24
N ASN A 132 6.92 14.85 6.29
CA ASN A 132 8.05 14.56 5.41
C ASN A 132 7.50 14.45 3.99
N GLU A 133 8.32 14.80 2.99
CA GLU A 133 7.93 14.68 1.59
C GLU A 133 8.20 13.28 1.04
N ASP A 134 9.18 12.57 1.60
CA ASP A 134 9.60 11.26 1.11
C ASP A 134 8.87 10.15 1.86
N VAL A 135 7.62 9.91 1.48
CA VAL A 135 6.76 8.96 2.18
C VAL A 135 6.49 7.69 1.39
N MET A 136 6.80 7.68 0.10
CA MET A 136 6.46 6.53 -0.75
C MET A 136 7.46 6.37 -1.87
N THR A 137 7.81 5.13 -2.15
CA THR A 137 8.57 4.74 -3.33
C THR A 137 7.72 3.76 -4.12
N ILE A 138 7.71 3.89 -5.44
CA ILE A 138 7.05 2.93 -6.31
C ILE A 138 8.09 2.39 -7.27
N LEU A 139 8.22 1.06 -7.31
CA LEU A 139 9.19 0.37 -8.14
C LEU A 139 8.46 -0.59 -9.08
N SER A 140 8.87 -0.61 -10.33
CA SER A 140 8.38 -1.60 -11.29
C SER A 140 9.45 -1.77 -12.35
N ASP A 141 9.70 -3.03 -12.70
CA ASP A 141 10.70 -3.34 -13.75
C ASP A 141 10.08 -3.28 -15.15
N GLY A 142 8.86 -2.82 -15.24
CA GLY A 142 8.20 -2.61 -16.51
C GLY A 142 7.00 -3.49 -16.70
N LYS A 143 6.57 -3.61 -17.96
CA LYS A 143 5.37 -4.32 -18.32
C LYS A 143 5.43 -5.78 -17.86
N ASP A 144 4.39 -6.21 -17.19
CA ASP A 144 4.21 -7.58 -16.68
C ASP A 144 5.24 -8.01 -15.64
N GLN A 145 5.94 -7.05 -15.03
CA GLN A 145 6.95 -7.33 -14.00
C GLN A 145 6.47 -6.98 -12.60
N GLY A 146 5.20 -6.65 -12.45
CA GLY A 146 4.64 -6.31 -11.14
C GLY A 146 5.02 -4.92 -10.69
N THR A 147 4.55 -4.59 -9.49
CA THR A 147 4.81 -3.29 -8.87
C THR A 147 5.07 -3.48 -7.39
N GLU A 148 5.99 -2.71 -6.85
CA GLU A 148 6.21 -2.66 -5.41
C GLU A 148 6.01 -1.23 -4.93
N VAL A 149 5.15 -1.06 -3.93
CA VAL A 149 4.93 0.23 -3.27
C VAL A 149 5.53 0.13 -1.88
N ILE A 150 6.39 1.05 -1.52
CA ILE A 150 7.02 1.07 -0.20
C ILE A 150 6.65 2.37 0.49
N LEU A 151 6.10 2.26 1.69
CA LEU A 151 5.77 3.39 2.54
C LEU A 151 6.81 3.54 3.63
N TYR A 152 7.10 4.77 4.02
CA TYR A 152 8.04 5.08 5.09
C TYR A 152 7.32 5.84 6.18
N LEU A 153 7.39 5.33 7.40
CA LEU A 153 6.70 5.90 8.55
C LEU A 153 7.64 5.95 9.75
N PRO A 154 7.52 6.97 10.59
CA PRO A 154 8.29 6.96 11.83
C PRO A 154 7.76 5.85 12.75
N ILE A 155 8.66 5.22 13.49
CA ILE A 155 8.29 4.21 14.47
C ILE A 155 7.79 4.96 15.71
N LYS A 156 6.50 4.77 16.04
CA LYS A 156 5.86 5.60 17.04
C LYS A 156 4.74 4.82 17.71
N GLU A 157 4.93 4.42 18.94
CA GLU A 157 3.88 3.69 19.65
C GLU A 157 2.81 4.64 20.19
N ARG A 158 1.60 4.11 20.33
CA ARG A 158 0.51 4.86 20.94
C ARG A 158 0.86 5.12 22.40
N GLU A 159 0.67 6.37 22.85
CA GLU A 159 0.95 6.72 24.23
C GLU A 159 0.00 6.00 25.18
N LYS A 160 0.59 5.39 26.22
CA LYS A 160 -0.20 4.63 27.19
C LYS A 160 -0.98 5.52 28.15
N THR A 161 -0.66 6.80 28.16
CA THR A 161 -1.32 7.77 29.03
C THR A 161 -2.66 8.23 28.49
N ASP A 162 -3.00 7.87 27.28
CA ASP A 162 -4.28 8.23 26.67
C ASP A 162 -5.35 7.25 27.11
N VAL A 163 -5.68 7.30 28.37
CA VAL A 163 -6.65 6.39 28.96
C VAL A 163 -7.99 7.08 29.12
#